data_2ea97f4d77262b0c0895016392529303
#
_entry.id   2ea97f4d77262b0c0895016392529303
#
_cell.length_a   1.000
_cell.length_b   1.000
_cell.length_c   1.000
_cell.angle_alpha   90.00
_cell.angle_beta   90.00
_cell.angle_gamma   90.00
#
_symmetry.space_group_name_H-M   'P 1'
#
loop_
_entity.id
_entity.type
_entity.pdbx_description
1 polymer ?
#
loop_
_entity_poly.entity_id
_entity_poly.type
_entity_poly.pdbx_seq_one_letter_code
_entity_poly.pdbx_strand_id
1 'polypeptide(L)'
;MVNLFAWASIGENGKATGGKKGDQTKKEVKVAPYYEFGQTWVIRFRSTSRGKKAGKAAKLLAENDNIGYAQDDRVSLYNECERINWDIDRINEIRKCNCDCSLLIVCAINFAYGKRKLSSGYTTHILPTICKSCSKNFKRADNSLKTKKFKKGDMVGKSGHVIINV
;
A
#
# COMPACT_ATOMS: atom_id res chain seq x y z
N MET A 1 -21.00 1.93 8.06
CA MET A 1 -19.56 1.94 8.44
C MET A 1 -18.78 2.68 7.36
N VAL A 2 -17.88 3.58 7.75
CA VAL A 2 -17.01 4.32 6.82
C VAL A 2 -15.88 3.39 6.39
N ASN A 3 -15.63 3.26 5.08
CA ASN A 3 -14.45 2.54 4.57
C ASN A 3 -13.20 3.37 4.83
N LEU A 4 -12.26 2.84 5.60
CA LEU A 4 -10.94 3.43 5.82
C LEU A 4 -9.92 2.85 4.84
N PHE A 5 -9.05 3.72 4.35
CA PHE A 5 -7.99 3.35 3.43
C PHE A 5 -6.64 3.87 3.91
N ALA A 6 -5.58 3.11 3.64
CA ALA A 6 -4.21 3.52 3.82
C ALA A 6 -3.60 3.92 2.46
N TRP A 7 -2.81 4.97 2.46
CA TRP A 7 -2.02 5.40 1.29
C TRP A 7 -0.83 6.26 1.67
N ALA A 8 0.12 6.36 0.74
CA ALA A 8 1.20 7.32 0.75
C ALA A 8 0.96 8.34 -0.38
N SER A 9 1.15 9.63 -0.16
CA SER A 9 0.72 10.65 -1.11
C SER A 9 1.80 11.62 -1.57
N ILE A 10 2.38 12.44 -0.67
CA ILE A 10 3.32 13.48 -1.04
C ILE A 10 4.24 13.77 0.15
N GLY A 11 5.49 14.15 -0.10
CA GLY A 11 6.45 14.49 0.93
C GLY A 11 6.08 15.78 1.70
N GLU A 12 6.72 15.98 2.84
CA GLU A 12 6.56 17.17 3.70
C GLU A 12 6.88 18.49 2.97
N ASN A 13 7.74 18.40 1.96
CA ASN A 13 8.13 19.53 1.11
C ASN A 13 7.09 19.87 0.01
N GLY A 14 5.94 19.18 -0.02
CA GLY A 14 4.91 19.34 -1.04
C GLY A 14 5.28 18.81 -2.41
N LYS A 15 6.34 17.98 -2.51
CA LYS A 15 6.82 17.38 -3.76
C LYS A 15 6.78 15.86 -3.69
N ALA A 16 6.86 15.23 -4.85
CA ALA A 16 6.92 13.78 -4.96
C ALA A 16 8.32 13.20 -4.65
N THR A 17 9.34 14.03 -4.68
CA THR A 17 10.75 13.65 -4.49
C THR A 17 11.43 14.52 -3.45
N GLY A 18 12.57 14.05 -2.92
CA GLY A 18 13.39 14.80 -1.96
C GLY A 18 12.79 14.91 -0.56
N GLY A 19 11.81 14.08 -0.21
CA GLY A 19 11.25 14.00 1.14
C GLY A 19 12.24 13.39 2.13
N LYS A 20 12.24 13.88 3.36
CA LYS A 20 13.05 13.32 4.46
C LYS A 20 12.51 11.95 4.86
N LYS A 21 13.38 11.08 5.36
CA LYS A 21 12.97 9.77 5.88
C LYS A 21 12.11 9.89 7.13
N GLY A 22 11.02 9.14 7.15
CA GLY A 22 10.00 9.18 8.19
C GLY A 22 8.92 10.23 7.92
N ASP A 23 7.76 10.04 8.57
CA ASP A 23 6.63 10.97 8.45
C ASP A 23 6.91 12.25 9.26
N GLN A 24 7.02 13.39 8.60
CA GLN A 24 7.34 14.68 9.20
C GLN A 24 6.08 15.44 9.61
N THR A 25 4.97 15.24 8.91
CA THR A 25 3.74 16.04 9.05
C THR A 25 2.52 15.24 9.46
N LYS A 26 2.63 13.92 9.64
CA LYS A 26 1.53 12.98 9.87
C LYS A 26 0.54 12.91 8.68
N LYS A 27 1.02 13.24 7.47
CA LYS A 27 0.20 13.31 6.26
C LYS A 27 0.80 12.59 5.06
N GLU A 28 2.10 12.31 5.07
CA GLU A 28 2.82 11.66 3.98
C GLU A 28 2.30 10.24 3.75
N VAL A 29 2.14 9.49 4.83
CA VAL A 29 1.53 8.15 4.85
C VAL A 29 0.45 8.15 5.92
N LYS A 30 -0.78 7.76 5.57
CA LYS A 30 -1.90 7.89 6.51
C LYS A 30 -3.02 6.89 6.27
N VAL A 31 -3.86 6.76 7.28
CA VAL A 31 -5.18 6.11 7.21
C VAL A 31 -6.26 7.19 7.27
N ALA A 32 -7.19 7.19 6.32
CA ALA A 32 -8.30 8.12 6.31
C ALA A 32 -9.52 7.53 5.57
N PRO A 33 -10.71 8.18 5.64
CA PRO A 33 -11.88 7.77 4.86
C PRO A 33 -11.60 7.73 3.37
N TYR A 34 -12.31 6.82 2.68
CA TYR A 34 -12.28 6.74 1.22
C TYR A 34 -12.63 8.09 0.59
N TYR A 35 -11.89 8.44 -0.46
CA TYR A 35 -12.17 9.59 -1.31
C TYR A 35 -12.09 9.22 -2.78
N GLU A 36 -12.79 9.94 -3.64
CA GLU A 36 -12.73 9.74 -5.07
C GLU A 36 -11.58 10.56 -5.68
N PHE A 37 -10.75 9.88 -6.50
CA PHE A 37 -9.60 10.51 -7.18
C PHE A 37 -9.50 10.09 -8.66
N GLY A 38 -10.66 9.67 -9.26
CA GLY A 38 -10.71 9.21 -10.64
C GLY A 38 -10.12 7.82 -10.84
N GLN A 39 -10.24 6.96 -9.84
CA GLN A 39 -9.79 5.56 -9.88
C GLN A 39 -10.50 4.78 -10.98
N THR A 40 -9.75 3.87 -11.63
CA THR A 40 -10.22 3.12 -12.78
C THR A 40 -10.24 1.60 -12.57
N TRP A 41 -9.65 1.12 -11.45
CA TRP A 41 -9.59 -0.30 -11.17
C TRP A 41 -9.62 -0.62 -9.67
N VAL A 42 -10.09 -1.83 -9.37
CA VAL A 42 -9.97 -2.48 -8.05
C VAL A 42 -9.32 -3.84 -8.24
N ILE A 43 -8.28 -4.12 -7.48
CA ILE A 43 -7.64 -5.43 -7.37
C ILE A 43 -7.99 -6.01 -6.00
N ARG A 44 -8.48 -7.24 -5.98
CA ARG A 44 -8.91 -7.95 -4.77
C ARG A 44 -8.17 -9.26 -4.61
N PHE A 45 -7.77 -9.57 -3.39
CA PHE A 45 -7.31 -10.93 -3.06
C PHE A 45 -8.43 -11.93 -3.27
N ARG A 46 -8.13 -13.11 -3.85
CA ARG A 46 -9.08 -14.23 -3.89
C ARG A 46 -9.29 -14.82 -2.49
N SER A 47 -8.26 -14.82 -1.66
CA SER A 47 -8.33 -15.22 -0.26
C SER A 47 -8.72 -14.04 0.64
N THR A 48 -9.89 -14.16 1.28
CA THR A 48 -10.36 -13.15 2.25
C THR A 48 -9.38 -12.99 3.42
N SER A 49 -8.80 -14.08 3.91
CA SER A 49 -7.81 -14.04 5.00
C SER A 49 -6.58 -13.22 4.60
N ARG A 50 -6.05 -13.42 3.38
CA ARG A 50 -4.92 -12.63 2.87
C ARG A 50 -5.28 -11.16 2.68
N GLY A 51 -6.46 -10.87 2.16
CA GLY A 51 -6.95 -9.50 2.07
C GLY A 51 -6.99 -8.81 3.44
N LYS A 52 -7.53 -9.48 4.46
CA LYS A 52 -7.54 -8.95 5.84
C LYS A 52 -6.13 -8.72 6.38
N LYS A 53 -5.19 -9.65 6.13
CA LYS A 53 -3.77 -9.48 6.53
C LYS A 53 -3.10 -8.31 5.82
N ALA A 54 -3.34 -8.15 4.51
CA ALA A 54 -2.81 -7.01 3.76
C ALA A 54 -3.36 -5.68 4.27
N GLY A 55 -4.68 -5.59 4.53
CA GLY A 55 -5.29 -4.40 5.12
C GLY A 55 -4.71 -4.09 6.51
N LYS A 56 -4.54 -5.12 7.37
CA LYS A 56 -3.90 -4.95 8.68
C LYS A 56 -2.46 -4.42 8.54
N ALA A 57 -1.66 -5.01 7.65
CA ALA A 57 -0.28 -4.58 7.43
C ALA A 57 -0.22 -3.13 6.91
N ALA A 58 -1.05 -2.80 5.92
CA ALA A 58 -1.12 -1.44 5.37
C ALA A 58 -1.49 -0.40 6.43
N LYS A 59 -2.43 -0.74 7.33
CA LYS A 59 -2.79 0.11 8.46
C LYS A 59 -1.59 0.36 9.37
N LEU A 60 -0.93 -0.71 9.82
CA LEU A 60 0.23 -0.62 10.72
C LEU A 60 1.39 0.17 10.09
N LEU A 61 1.64 -0.03 8.79
CA LEU A 61 2.65 0.73 8.06
C LEU A 61 2.27 2.22 7.98
N ALA A 62 1.01 2.53 7.70
CA ALA A 62 0.55 3.90 7.54
C ALA A 62 0.42 4.67 8.87
N GLU A 63 0.38 3.97 9.99
CA GLU A 63 0.37 4.53 11.35
C GLU A 63 1.79 4.58 11.97
N ASN A 64 2.83 4.14 11.25
CA ASN A 64 4.21 4.14 11.72
C ASN A 64 4.93 5.42 11.29
N ASP A 65 5.21 6.31 12.25
CA ASP A 65 5.89 7.61 12.05
C ASP A 65 7.31 7.50 11.43
N ASN A 66 7.90 6.31 11.41
CA ASN A 66 9.19 6.08 10.75
C ASN A 66 9.07 5.98 9.23
N ILE A 67 7.86 5.99 8.66
CA ILE A 67 7.64 5.82 7.22
C ILE A 67 7.14 7.15 6.64
N GLY A 68 7.94 7.77 5.78
CA GLY A 68 7.60 8.98 5.04
C GLY A 68 7.36 8.72 3.56
N TYR A 69 7.33 9.78 2.77
CA TYR A 69 7.08 9.73 1.33
C TYR A 69 8.20 10.37 0.52
N ALA A 70 8.79 9.61 -0.38
CA ALA A 70 9.65 10.12 -1.46
C ALA A 70 9.75 9.08 -2.58
N GLN A 71 9.47 9.48 -3.83
CA GLN A 71 9.55 8.58 -4.99
C GLN A 71 10.99 8.18 -5.33
N ASP A 72 11.94 9.06 -5.10
CA ASP A 72 13.37 8.83 -5.32
C ASP A 72 14.03 7.95 -4.24
N ASP A 73 13.39 7.79 -3.08
CA ASP A 73 13.83 6.88 -2.00
C ASP A 73 12.76 5.79 -1.68
N ARG A 74 11.85 5.53 -2.62
CA ARG A 74 10.71 4.64 -2.40
C ARG A 74 11.08 3.22 -1.94
N VAL A 75 12.25 2.73 -2.31
CA VAL A 75 12.71 1.36 -2.04
C VAL A 75 13.18 1.19 -0.59
N SER A 76 13.44 2.27 0.14
CA SER A 76 13.95 2.16 1.52
C SER A 76 12.95 1.47 2.46
N LEU A 77 11.62 1.68 2.31
CA LEU A 77 10.61 0.91 3.05
C LEU A 77 10.69 -0.58 2.71
N TYR A 78 10.81 -0.92 1.42
CA TYR A 78 10.88 -2.32 1.00
C TYR A 78 12.06 -3.04 1.66
N ASN A 79 13.23 -2.41 1.70
CA ASN A 79 14.44 -2.96 2.31
C ASN A 79 14.25 -3.15 3.84
N GLU A 80 13.59 -2.22 4.51
CA GLU A 80 13.27 -2.36 5.94
C GLU A 80 12.30 -3.51 6.21
N CYS A 81 11.27 -3.67 5.37
CA CYS A 81 10.34 -4.80 5.46
C CYS A 81 11.04 -6.15 5.21
N GLU A 82 11.97 -6.20 4.25
CA GLU A 82 12.77 -7.40 3.98
C GLU A 82 13.70 -7.72 5.15
N ARG A 83 14.32 -6.71 5.79
CA ARG A 83 15.16 -6.88 6.99
C ARG A 83 14.43 -7.53 8.15
N ILE A 84 13.15 -7.25 8.32
CA ILE A 84 12.31 -7.87 9.36
C ILE A 84 11.60 -9.15 8.87
N ASN A 85 12.03 -9.70 7.70
CA ASN A 85 11.51 -10.93 7.11
C ASN A 85 10.00 -10.93 6.84
N TRP A 86 9.41 -9.77 6.51
CA TRP A 86 7.96 -9.64 6.25
C TRP A 86 7.09 -10.11 7.43
N ASP A 87 7.62 -10.01 8.65
CA ASP A 87 6.91 -10.36 9.87
C ASP A 87 6.07 -9.16 10.32
N ILE A 88 4.75 -9.32 10.29
CA ILE A 88 3.80 -8.24 10.61
C ILE A 88 3.90 -7.79 12.08
N ASP A 89 4.31 -8.68 12.98
CA ASP A 89 4.43 -8.36 14.40
C ASP A 89 5.69 -7.55 14.72
N ARG A 90 6.60 -7.42 13.73
CA ARG A 90 7.84 -6.64 13.81
C ARG A 90 7.80 -5.30 13.05
N ILE A 91 6.63 -4.85 12.58
CA ILE A 91 6.50 -3.57 11.84
C ILE A 91 7.00 -2.36 12.68
N ASN A 92 6.87 -2.41 13.99
CA ASN A 92 7.38 -1.38 14.89
C ASN A 92 8.92 -1.28 14.94
N GLU A 93 9.65 -2.29 14.44
CA GLU A 93 11.11 -2.26 14.32
C GLU A 93 11.61 -1.57 13.03
N ILE A 94 10.70 -1.13 12.16
CA ILE A 94 11.05 -0.40 10.93
C ILE A 94 11.73 0.91 11.30
N ARG A 95 12.94 1.12 10.76
CA ARG A 95 13.72 2.35 10.91
C ARG A 95 13.22 3.41 9.94
N LYS A 96 13.66 4.66 10.14
CA LYS A 96 13.27 5.78 9.27
C LYS A 96 13.55 5.49 7.80
N CYS A 97 12.51 5.52 6.99
CA CYS A 97 12.52 5.20 5.57
C CYS A 97 11.43 5.96 4.83
N ASN A 98 11.40 5.83 3.51
CA ASN A 98 10.37 6.39 2.64
C ASN A 98 9.74 5.31 1.76
N CYS A 99 8.55 5.59 1.29
CA CYS A 99 7.86 4.83 0.25
C CYS A 99 7.19 5.76 -0.75
N ASP A 100 6.63 5.18 -1.80
CA ASP A 100 5.57 5.78 -2.60
C ASP A 100 4.27 5.00 -2.42
N CYS A 101 3.18 5.45 -3.06
CA CYS A 101 1.88 4.79 -2.95
C CYS A 101 1.94 3.32 -3.39
N SER A 102 2.69 3.00 -4.43
CA SER A 102 2.78 1.62 -4.95
C SER A 102 3.61 0.70 -4.06
N LEU A 103 4.74 1.19 -3.51
CA LEU A 103 5.57 0.38 -2.59
C LEU A 103 4.88 0.10 -1.26
N LEU A 104 4.09 1.03 -0.73
CA LEU A 104 3.25 0.76 0.44
C LEU A 104 2.35 -0.46 0.19
N ILE A 105 1.72 -0.52 -0.99
CA ILE A 105 0.83 -1.63 -1.37
C ILE A 105 1.62 -2.92 -1.58
N VAL A 106 2.76 -2.87 -2.26
CA VAL A 106 3.64 -4.03 -2.47
C VAL A 106 4.09 -4.61 -1.13
N CYS A 107 4.51 -3.77 -0.18
CA CYS A 107 4.88 -4.20 1.16
C CYS A 107 3.69 -4.86 1.90
N ALA A 108 2.51 -4.25 1.85
CA ALA A 108 1.30 -4.82 2.46
C ALA A 108 0.95 -6.20 1.86
N ILE A 109 1.11 -6.38 0.55
CA ILE A 109 0.93 -7.68 -0.11
C ILE A 109 1.96 -8.69 0.43
N ASN A 110 3.24 -8.33 0.48
CA ASN A 110 4.30 -9.22 0.95
C ASN A 110 4.08 -9.66 2.41
N PHE A 111 3.68 -8.74 3.29
CA PHE A 111 3.27 -9.07 4.66
C PHE A 111 2.10 -10.05 4.71
N ALA A 112 1.11 -9.93 3.80
CA ALA A 112 -0.01 -10.87 3.75
C ALA A 112 0.43 -12.30 3.42
N TYR A 113 1.57 -12.45 2.73
CA TYR A 113 2.20 -13.75 2.44
C TYR A 113 3.27 -14.16 3.45
N GLY A 114 3.72 -13.25 4.34
CA GLY A 114 4.83 -13.48 5.27
C GLY A 114 6.16 -13.74 4.55
N LYS A 115 6.31 -13.26 3.32
CA LYS A 115 7.51 -13.41 2.49
C LYS A 115 7.45 -12.49 1.27
N ARG A 116 8.59 -12.31 0.61
CA ARG A 116 8.66 -11.65 -0.69
C ARG A 116 7.79 -12.37 -1.73
N LYS A 117 6.67 -11.76 -2.07
CA LYS A 117 5.75 -12.20 -3.14
C LYS A 117 5.91 -11.34 -4.39
N LEU A 118 6.09 -10.03 -4.19
CA LEU A 118 6.31 -9.04 -5.23
C LEU A 118 7.64 -8.32 -4.98
N SER A 119 8.35 -7.97 -6.05
CA SER A 119 9.58 -7.18 -5.98
C SER A 119 9.30 -5.68 -5.82
N SER A 120 10.33 -4.91 -5.48
CA SER A 120 10.26 -3.45 -5.38
C SER A 120 10.03 -2.73 -6.72
N GLY A 121 10.16 -3.42 -7.84
CA GLY A 121 9.97 -2.85 -9.18
C GLY A 121 8.51 -2.56 -9.57
N TYR A 122 7.53 -3.09 -8.83
CA TYR A 122 6.12 -2.80 -9.14
C TYR A 122 5.74 -1.36 -8.84
N THR A 123 4.98 -0.76 -9.77
CA THR A 123 4.43 0.61 -9.68
C THR A 123 2.93 0.59 -9.89
N THR A 124 2.25 1.73 -9.70
CA THR A 124 0.81 1.83 -9.96
C THR A 124 0.44 1.49 -11.40
N HIS A 125 1.36 1.72 -12.35
CA HIS A 125 1.14 1.40 -13.75
C HIS A 125 1.06 -0.11 -14.00
N ILE A 126 1.89 -0.90 -13.35
CA ILE A 126 1.96 -2.36 -13.55
C ILE A 126 1.19 -3.16 -12.49
N LEU A 127 0.77 -2.56 -11.37
CA LEU A 127 -0.04 -3.25 -10.36
C LEU A 127 -1.26 -3.98 -10.94
N PRO A 128 -2.04 -3.42 -11.89
CA PRO A 128 -3.14 -4.15 -12.50
C PRO A 128 -2.74 -5.44 -13.24
N THR A 129 -1.50 -5.53 -13.73
CA THR A 129 -1.01 -6.72 -14.45
C THR A 129 -0.82 -7.93 -13.54
N ILE A 130 -0.67 -7.73 -12.22
CA ILE A 130 -0.59 -8.84 -11.26
C ILE A 130 -1.84 -9.71 -11.26
N CYS A 131 -3.00 -9.17 -11.66
CA CYS A 131 -4.23 -9.96 -11.83
C CYS A 131 -4.11 -10.99 -12.95
N LYS A 132 -3.26 -10.75 -13.95
CA LYS A 132 -2.99 -11.69 -15.04
C LYS A 132 -1.90 -12.67 -14.63
N SER A 133 -0.73 -12.18 -14.23
CA SER A 133 0.44 -13.00 -13.88
C SER A 133 0.24 -13.81 -12.59
N CYS A 134 -0.58 -13.33 -11.67
CA CYS A 134 -0.90 -13.97 -10.40
C CYS A 134 -2.41 -14.25 -10.23
N SER A 135 -3.09 -14.68 -11.30
CA SER A 135 -4.55 -14.89 -11.32
C SER A 135 -5.07 -15.87 -10.25
N LYS A 136 -4.24 -16.78 -9.76
CA LYS A 136 -4.56 -17.64 -8.62
C LYS A 136 -4.68 -16.89 -7.29
N ASN A 137 -4.11 -15.69 -7.19
CA ASN A 137 -4.05 -14.91 -5.94
C ASN A 137 -4.94 -13.68 -5.96
N PHE A 138 -5.14 -13.07 -7.14
CA PHE A 138 -5.83 -11.80 -7.31
C PHE A 138 -6.91 -11.86 -8.38
N LYS A 139 -7.89 -10.97 -8.29
CA LYS A 139 -8.92 -10.76 -9.30
C LYS A 139 -9.31 -9.29 -9.41
N ARG A 140 -9.88 -8.91 -10.55
CA ARG A 140 -10.53 -7.60 -10.73
C ARG A 140 -11.84 -7.57 -9.93
N ALA A 141 -12.13 -6.42 -9.35
CA ALA A 141 -13.36 -6.19 -8.57
C ALA A 141 -13.91 -4.77 -8.84
N ASP A 142 -13.84 -4.33 -10.10
CA ASP A 142 -14.16 -2.95 -10.51
C ASP A 142 -15.61 -2.54 -10.19
N ASN A 143 -16.55 -3.49 -10.10
CA ASN A 143 -17.92 -3.24 -9.61
C ASN A 143 -17.95 -2.59 -8.21
N SER A 144 -16.93 -2.80 -7.39
CA SER A 144 -16.83 -2.17 -6.07
C SER A 144 -16.70 -0.65 -6.14
N LEU A 145 -16.19 -0.09 -7.25
CA LEU A 145 -16.15 1.36 -7.47
C LEU A 145 -17.55 1.94 -7.57
N LYS A 146 -18.45 1.27 -8.32
CA LYS A 146 -19.84 1.71 -8.50
C LYS A 146 -20.65 1.58 -7.21
N THR A 147 -20.49 0.48 -6.51
CA THR A 147 -21.30 0.14 -5.32
C THR A 147 -20.73 0.66 -4.01
N LYS A 148 -19.48 1.16 -4.02
CA LYS A 148 -18.68 1.53 -2.83
C LYS A 148 -18.59 0.41 -1.78
N LYS A 149 -18.77 -0.86 -2.21
CA LYS A 149 -18.67 -2.05 -1.35
C LYS A 149 -17.28 -2.65 -1.42
N PHE A 150 -16.36 -2.05 -0.68
CA PHE A 150 -14.98 -2.53 -0.59
C PHE A 150 -14.84 -3.61 0.49
N LYS A 151 -13.88 -4.50 0.28
CA LYS A 151 -13.45 -5.51 1.26
C LYS A 151 -12.06 -5.17 1.76
N LYS A 152 -11.73 -5.56 2.99
CA LYS A 152 -10.39 -5.38 3.54
C LYS A 152 -9.33 -5.97 2.62
N GLY A 153 -8.32 -5.16 2.32
CA GLY A 153 -7.28 -5.50 1.36
C GLY A 153 -7.62 -5.19 -0.10
N ASP A 154 -8.79 -4.62 -0.43
CA ASP A 154 -9.05 -4.12 -1.78
C ASP A 154 -8.08 -2.97 -2.09
N MET A 155 -7.35 -3.12 -3.18
CA MET A 155 -6.46 -2.09 -3.72
C MET A 155 -7.22 -1.33 -4.79
N VAL A 156 -7.36 -0.03 -4.62
CA VAL A 156 -8.11 0.86 -5.49
C VAL A 156 -7.16 1.87 -6.12
N GLY A 157 -7.17 2.01 -7.43
CA GLY A 157 -6.20 2.87 -8.06
C GLY A 157 -6.48 3.30 -9.49
N LYS A 158 -5.56 4.11 -9.98
CA LYS A 158 -5.38 4.52 -11.36
C LYS A 158 -3.87 4.61 -11.66
N SER A 159 -3.50 4.94 -12.89
CA SER A 159 -2.11 5.33 -13.16
C SER A 159 -1.71 6.51 -12.27
N GLY A 160 -0.58 6.38 -11.57
CA GLY A 160 -0.03 7.40 -10.69
C GLY A 160 -0.52 7.40 -9.25
N HIS A 161 -1.59 6.67 -8.89
CA HIS A 161 -2.02 6.59 -7.49
C HIS A 161 -2.76 5.30 -7.13
N VAL A 162 -2.50 4.78 -5.93
CA VAL A 162 -3.19 3.61 -5.38
C VAL A 162 -3.37 3.73 -3.88
N ILE A 163 -4.49 3.22 -3.38
CA ILE A 163 -4.87 3.14 -1.96
C ILE A 163 -5.33 1.72 -1.62
N ILE A 164 -5.32 1.33 -0.36
CA ILE A 164 -5.76 -0.01 0.09
C ILE A 164 -6.75 0.09 1.24
N ASN A 165 -7.85 -0.66 1.17
CA ASN A 165 -8.85 -0.73 2.25
C ASN A 165 -8.30 -1.47 3.48
N VAL A 166 -8.46 -0.90 4.67
CA VAL A 166 -7.88 -1.39 5.93
C VAL A 166 -8.92 -1.71 6.99
#